data_b4a65efb7ca054f6511581c140a7a9f6
#
_entry.id   b4a65efb7ca054f6511581c140a7a9f6
#
_cell.length_a   1.000
_cell.length_b   1.000
_cell.length_c   1.000
_cell.angle_alpha   90.00
_cell.angle_beta   90.00
_cell.angle_gamma   90.00
#
_symmetry.space_group_name_H-M   'P 1'
#
loop_
_entity.id
_entity.type
_entity.pdbx_description
1 polymer ?
#
loop_
_entity_poly.entity_id
_entity_poly.type
_entity_poly.pdbx_seq_one_letter_code
_entity_poly.pdbx_strand_id
1 'polypeptide(L)'
;YVVGRDEKGFPITKNVLAKTKAECAAKLEQLRESLEVPTPEPPKPGISLGNWLDHWYQTYKKASLRPNTQMSYERRIYQHIIPALGNVYLDKLTTGDIQQFYAHLKQSGRLLRRELYGEGLSDQTVRGIHTTLHAALDKAVEEKLIFRNPADNCKLPPAKSREMKVLAPEEIQRLLIQAKEDGCY
;
A
#
# COMPACT_ATOMS: atom_id res chain seq x y z
N TYR A 1 19.41 10.02 -26.87
CA TYR A 1 18.97 10.40 -25.52
C TYR A 1 18.07 11.62 -25.57
N VAL A 2 16.90 11.55 -24.91
CA VAL A 2 15.95 12.68 -24.86
C VAL A 2 16.41 13.61 -23.73
N VAL A 3 16.72 14.86 -24.06
CA VAL A 3 17.26 15.87 -23.12
C VAL A 3 16.14 16.73 -22.53
N GLY A 4 15.03 16.86 -23.22
CA GLY A 4 13.88 17.67 -22.80
C GLY A 4 12.79 17.69 -23.86
N ARG A 5 11.83 18.57 -23.68
CA ARG A 5 10.80 18.85 -24.69
C ARG A 5 10.84 20.32 -25.03
N ASP A 6 10.59 20.67 -26.31
CA ASP A 6 10.49 22.05 -26.76
C ASP A 6 9.15 22.69 -26.32
N GLU A 7 8.97 23.96 -26.57
CA GLU A 7 7.75 24.71 -26.25
C GLU A 7 6.49 24.14 -26.93
N LYS A 8 6.66 23.28 -27.94
CA LYS A 8 5.59 22.60 -28.68
C LYS A 8 5.38 21.15 -28.22
N GLY A 9 6.12 20.69 -27.19
CA GLY A 9 6.00 19.36 -26.61
C GLY A 9 6.78 18.25 -27.33
N PHE A 10 7.56 18.56 -28.37
CA PHE A 10 8.38 17.58 -29.08
C PHE A 10 9.66 17.25 -28.31
N PRO A 11 10.11 15.97 -28.31
CA PRO A 11 11.31 15.58 -27.59
C PRO A 11 12.57 16.14 -28.26
N ILE A 12 13.38 16.86 -27.50
CA ILE A 12 14.72 17.32 -27.92
C ILE A 12 15.65 16.13 -27.67
N THR A 13 16.22 15.58 -28.77
CA THR A 13 17.13 14.43 -28.69
C THR A 13 18.56 14.82 -29.00
N LYS A 14 19.52 14.35 -28.23
CA LYS A 14 20.96 14.40 -28.58
C LYS A 14 21.43 12.98 -28.88
N ASN A 15 22.07 12.83 -30.04
CA ASN A 15 22.62 11.56 -30.51
C ASN A 15 24.12 11.51 -30.24
N VAL A 16 24.61 10.38 -29.76
CA VAL A 16 26.03 10.11 -29.57
C VAL A 16 26.46 9.03 -30.53
N LEU A 17 27.49 9.33 -31.31
CA LEU A 17 28.08 8.39 -32.27
C LEU A 17 29.47 7.97 -31.75
N ALA A 18 29.75 6.66 -31.77
CA ALA A 18 31.04 6.12 -31.39
C ALA A 18 31.34 4.85 -32.23
N LYS A 19 32.62 4.52 -32.36
CA LYS A 19 33.06 3.34 -33.14
C LYS A 19 32.92 2.03 -32.36
N THR A 20 32.91 2.10 -31.02
CA THR A 20 32.76 0.94 -30.13
C THR A 20 31.69 1.16 -29.09
N LYS A 21 31.11 0.04 -28.58
CA LYS A 21 30.09 0.07 -27.50
C LYS A 21 30.61 0.71 -26.21
N ALA A 22 31.86 0.45 -25.86
CA ALA A 22 32.50 1.03 -24.66
C ALA A 22 32.67 2.55 -24.78
N GLU A 23 33.11 3.03 -25.94
CA GLU A 23 33.26 4.46 -26.22
C GLU A 23 31.92 5.18 -26.26
N CYS A 24 30.89 4.52 -26.77
CA CYS A 24 29.52 5.04 -26.77
C CYS A 24 28.98 5.20 -25.33
N ALA A 25 29.23 4.22 -24.47
CA ALA A 25 28.85 4.28 -23.06
C ALA A 25 29.54 5.42 -22.32
N ALA A 26 30.85 5.58 -22.51
CA ALA A 26 31.62 6.65 -21.88
C ALA A 26 31.16 8.05 -22.35
N LYS A 27 30.91 8.24 -23.64
CA LYS A 27 30.37 9.49 -24.19
C LYS A 27 28.95 9.79 -23.73
N LEU A 28 28.12 8.77 -23.54
CA LEU A 28 26.77 8.92 -22.98
C LEU A 28 26.84 9.37 -21.51
N GLU A 29 27.78 8.86 -20.75
CA GLU A 29 27.99 9.25 -19.35
C GLU A 29 28.48 10.68 -19.22
N GLN A 30 29.46 11.09 -20.03
CA GLN A 30 29.90 12.49 -20.12
C GLN A 30 28.79 13.44 -20.55
N LEU A 31 27.92 13.01 -21.47
CA LEU A 31 26.77 13.80 -21.90
C LEU A 31 25.73 13.97 -20.77
N ARG A 32 25.54 12.95 -19.95
CA ARG A 32 24.68 13.00 -18.75
C ARG A 32 25.23 13.98 -17.71
N GLU A 33 26.51 13.92 -17.42
CA GLU A 33 27.18 14.86 -16.50
C GLU A 33 27.10 16.30 -17.01
N SER A 34 27.32 16.53 -18.32
CA SER A 34 27.29 17.88 -18.88
C SER A 34 25.92 18.54 -18.97
N LEU A 35 24.84 17.74 -18.84
CA LEU A 35 23.47 18.22 -18.93
C LEU A 35 22.83 18.49 -17.56
N GLU A 36 23.56 18.27 -16.46
CA GLU A 36 23.02 18.41 -15.09
C GLU A 36 21.60 17.80 -14.95
N VAL A 37 21.31 16.75 -15.74
CA VAL A 37 20.07 16.01 -15.55
C VAL A 37 20.18 15.40 -14.17
N PRO A 38 19.34 15.77 -13.20
CA PRO A 38 19.38 15.11 -11.92
C PRO A 38 19.17 13.63 -12.19
N THR A 39 20.25 12.85 -12.09
CA THR A 39 20.14 11.39 -12.01
C THR A 39 19.15 11.19 -10.89
N PRO A 40 18.02 10.47 -11.08
CA PRO A 40 17.16 10.18 -9.97
C PRO A 40 18.06 9.54 -8.91
N GLU A 41 18.25 10.26 -7.79
CA GLU A 41 19.05 9.73 -6.68
C GLU A 41 18.57 8.33 -6.41
N PRO A 42 19.48 7.33 -6.36
CA PRO A 42 19.06 5.98 -6.02
C PRO A 42 18.29 6.08 -4.70
N PRO A 43 17.15 5.38 -4.56
CA PRO A 43 16.38 5.41 -3.35
C PRO A 43 17.32 5.16 -2.17
N LYS A 44 17.22 6.00 -1.13
CA LYS A 44 18.11 5.93 0.04
C LYS A 44 18.20 4.47 0.51
N PRO A 45 19.37 3.85 0.51
CA PRO A 45 19.49 2.43 0.80
C PRO A 45 19.06 2.17 2.24
N GLY A 46 18.17 1.23 2.43
CA GLY A 46 18.01 0.55 3.71
C GLY A 46 16.84 0.89 4.61
N ILE A 47 15.75 1.53 4.12
CA ILE A 47 14.53 1.66 4.93
C ILE A 47 13.67 0.41 4.73
N SER A 48 13.44 -0.35 5.81
CA SER A 48 12.51 -1.47 5.78
C SER A 48 11.06 -0.97 5.74
N LEU A 49 10.16 -1.75 5.12
CA LEU A 49 8.75 -1.42 5.06
C LEU A 49 8.16 -1.22 6.47
N GLY A 50 8.57 -2.03 7.45
CA GLY A 50 8.11 -1.92 8.84
C GLY A 50 8.46 -0.57 9.46
N ASN A 51 9.72 -0.14 9.33
CA ASN A 51 10.17 1.15 9.86
C ASN A 51 9.48 2.32 9.14
N TRP A 52 9.26 2.20 7.83
CA TRP A 52 8.52 3.20 7.07
C TRP A 52 7.07 3.31 7.50
N LEU A 53 6.37 2.18 7.65
CA LEU A 53 4.96 2.16 8.07
C LEU A 53 4.76 2.76 9.46
N ASP A 54 5.66 2.45 10.41
CA ASP A 54 5.61 3.04 11.74
C ASP A 54 5.83 4.56 11.67
N HIS A 55 6.88 5.00 10.99
CA HIS A 55 7.16 6.42 10.78
C HIS A 55 5.99 7.15 10.11
N TRP A 56 5.46 6.60 9.01
CA TRP A 56 4.32 7.17 8.29
C TRP A 56 3.07 7.27 9.16
N TYR A 57 2.77 6.22 9.93
CA TYR A 57 1.60 6.21 10.80
C TYR A 57 1.72 7.26 11.91
N GLN A 58 2.83 7.27 12.63
CA GLN A 58 3.04 8.19 13.75
C GLN A 58 3.08 9.65 13.29
N THR A 59 3.74 9.93 12.15
CA THR A 59 3.98 11.30 11.67
C THR A 59 2.78 11.87 10.92
N TYR A 60 2.17 11.10 10.00
CA TYR A 60 1.20 11.65 9.06
C TYR A 60 -0.25 11.30 9.37
N LYS A 61 -0.51 10.17 10.06
CA LYS A 61 -1.89 9.67 10.20
C LYS A 61 -2.43 9.77 11.62
N LYS A 62 -1.69 9.41 12.61
CA LYS A 62 -2.19 9.24 13.98
C LYS A 62 -2.91 10.47 14.52
N ALA A 63 -2.32 11.67 14.37
CA ALA A 63 -2.88 12.91 14.89
C ALA A 63 -4.22 13.32 14.25
N SER A 64 -4.47 12.89 12.99
CA SER A 64 -5.67 13.25 12.24
C SER A 64 -6.84 12.25 12.39
N LEU A 65 -6.61 11.11 13.04
CA LEU A 65 -7.57 10.02 13.11
C LEU A 65 -8.30 9.97 14.46
N ARG A 66 -9.59 9.60 14.42
CA ARG A 66 -10.36 9.30 15.62
C ARG A 66 -9.85 8.01 16.30
N PRO A 67 -9.98 7.85 17.64
CA PRO A 67 -9.43 6.70 18.38
C PRO A 67 -9.79 5.33 17.78
N ASN A 68 -11.05 5.09 17.41
CA ASN A 68 -11.48 3.82 16.80
C ASN A 68 -10.82 3.57 15.43
N THR A 69 -10.55 4.64 14.68
CA THR A 69 -9.85 4.54 13.40
C THR A 69 -8.37 4.27 13.63
N GLN A 70 -7.75 4.90 14.62
CA GLN A 70 -6.37 4.61 15.03
C GLN A 70 -6.19 3.12 15.36
N MET A 71 -7.05 2.56 16.21
CA MET A 71 -7.03 1.11 16.53
C MET A 71 -7.13 0.22 15.27
N SER A 72 -7.94 0.64 14.30
CA SER A 72 -8.08 -0.10 13.04
C SER A 72 -6.81 -0.03 12.19
N TYR A 73 -6.15 1.12 12.11
CA TYR A 73 -4.86 1.28 11.43
C TYR A 73 -3.76 0.50 12.13
N GLU A 74 -3.66 0.62 13.45
CA GLU A 74 -2.68 -0.10 14.27
C GLU A 74 -2.80 -1.61 14.09
N ARG A 75 -4.02 -2.14 14.13
CA ARG A 75 -4.26 -3.56 13.89
C ARG A 75 -3.80 -4.00 12.51
N ARG A 76 -4.10 -3.23 11.46
CA ARG A 76 -3.67 -3.54 10.08
C ARG A 76 -2.16 -3.50 9.93
N ILE A 77 -1.51 -2.49 10.49
CA ILE A 77 -0.06 -2.26 10.39
C ILE A 77 0.69 -3.29 11.23
N TYR A 78 0.46 -3.31 12.54
CA TYR A 78 1.30 -4.06 13.48
C TYR A 78 0.94 -5.55 13.57
N GLN A 79 -0.32 -5.93 13.31
CA GLN A 79 -0.74 -7.33 13.41
C GLN A 79 -0.72 -8.06 12.08
N HIS A 80 -0.81 -7.37 10.94
CA HIS A 80 -0.88 -8.02 9.64
C HIS A 80 0.27 -7.65 8.71
N ILE A 81 0.56 -6.37 8.49
CA ILE A 81 1.54 -5.97 7.48
C ILE A 81 2.98 -6.18 7.99
N ILE A 82 3.32 -5.64 9.15
CA ILE A 82 4.69 -5.71 9.69
C ILE A 82 5.16 -7.14 9.90
N PRO A 83 4.39 -8.07 10.47
CA PRO A 83 4.86 -9.45 10.66
C PRO A 83 5.14 -10.18 9.34
N ALA A 84 4.44 -9.83 8.26
CA ALA A 84 4.57 -10.49 6.97
C ALA A 84 5.60 -9.84 6.04
N LEU A 85 5.60 -8.51 5.96
CA LEU A 85 6.38 -7.75 4.98
C LEU A 85 7.35 -6.75 5.62
N GLY A 86 7.33 -6.58 6.94
CA GLY A 86 8.07 -5.51 7.63
C GLY A 86 9.59 -5.57 7.43
N ASN A 87 10.16 -6.76 7.23
CA ASN A 87 11.59 -6.95 7.01
C ASN A 87 12.03 -6.70 5.56
N VAL A 88 11.08 -6.56 4.63
CA VAL A 88 11.38 -6.27 3.23
C VAL A 88 11.77 -4.80 3.09
N TYR A 89 12.84 -4.51 2.37
CA TYR A 89 13.24 -3.14 2.04
C TYR A 89 12.28 -2.54 1.01
N LEU A 90 12.01 -1.23 1.13
CA LEU A 90 11.09 -0.52 0.24
C LEU A 90 11.48 -0.62 -1.24
N ASP A 91 12.77 -0.55 -1.54
CA ASP A 91 13.32 -0.63 -2.89
C ASP A 91 13.23 -2.05 -3.50
N LYS A 92 13.09 -3.08 -2.67
CA LYS A 92 12.99 -4.49 -3.08
C LYS A 92 11.56 -5.02 -3.08
N LEU A 93 10.61 -4.25 -2.54
CA LEU A 93 9.22 -4.67 -2.45
C LEU A 93 8.58 -4.73 -3.85
N THR A 94 8.12 -5.91 -4.23
CA THR A 94 7.49 -6.14 -5.52
C THR A 94 5.96 -6.27 -5.42
N THR A 95 5.26 -6.06 -6.54
CA THR A 95 3.81 -6.35 -6.65
C THR A 95 3.52 -7.82 -6.36
N GLY A 96 4.45 -8.73 -6.72
CA GLY A 96 4.33 -10.16 -6.45
C GLY A 96 4.29 -10.48 -4.96
N ASP A 97 5.18 -9.87 -4.17
CA ASP A 97 5.22 -10.05 -2.71
C ASP A 97 3.91 -9.60 -2.06
N ILE A 98 3.39 -8.45 -2.49
CA ILE A 98 2.11 -7.92 -2.01
C ILE A 98 0.95 -8.84 -2.39
N GLN A 99 0.96 -9.38 -3.61
CA GLN A 99 -0.08 -10.30 -4.07
C GLN A 99 -0.07 -11.63 -3.30
N GLN A 100 1.12 -12.18 -3.02
CA GLN A 100 1.28 -13.36 -2.16
C GLN A 100 0.81 -13.09 -0.73
N PHE A 101 1.13 -11.93 -0.19
CA PHE A 101 0.64 -11.50 1.12
C PHE A 101 -0.90 -11.48 1.17
N TYR A 102 -1.59 -10.94 0.16
CA TYR A 102 -3.06 -10.97 0.13
C TYR A 102 -3.62 -12.39 0.02
N ALA A 103 -2.99 -13.27 -0.74
CA ALA A 103 -3.37 -14.68 -0.80
C ALA A 103 -3.23 -15.36 0.57
N HIS A 104 -2.13 -15.13 1.27
CA HIS A 104 -1.92 -15.61 2.63
C HIS A 104 -2.97 -15.08 3.61
N LEU A 105 -3.31 -13.79 3.57
CA LEU A 105 -4.36 -13.21 4.41
C LEU A 105 -5.73 -13.87 4.19
N LYS A 106 -6.03 -14.26 2.95
CA LYS A 106 -7.27 -14.95 2.60
C LYS A 106 -7.31 -16.38 3.11
N GLN A 107 -6.17 -17.06 3.21
CA GLN A 107 -6.08 -18.45 3.65
C GLN A 107 -5.97 -18.57 5.17
N SER A 108 -5.08 -17.82 5.80
CA SER A 108 -4.69 -17.99 7.20
C SER A 108 -4.44 -16.71 7.99
N GLY A 109 -4.89 -15.56 7.47
CA GLY A 109 -4.60 -14.25 8.07
C GLY A 109 -5.39 -13.92 9.33
N ARG A 110 -6.36 -14.72 9.76
CA ARG A 110 -7.17 -14.43 10.94
C ARG A 110 -6.44 -14.80 12.23
N LEU A 111 -6.30 -13.82 13.11
CA LEU A 111 -5.61 -13.99 14.40
C LEU A 111 -6.55 -14.37 15.54
N LEU A 112 -7.82 -13.90 15.53
CA LEU A 112 -8.79 -14.10 16.60
C LEU A 112 -10.05 -14.79 16.07
N ARG A 113 -10.72 -15.58 16.93
CA ARG A 113 -11.99 -16.27 16.66
C ARG A 113 -11.94 -17.16 15.41
N ARG A 114 -10.85 -17.89 15.21
CA ARG A 114 -10.66 -18.82 14.07
C ARG A 114 -11.72 -19.91 14.03
N GLU A 115 -12.10 -20.43 15.17
CA GLU A 115 -13.11 -21.49 15.32
C GLU A 115 -14.48 -21.07 14.79
N LEU A 116 -14.86 -19.79 14.97
CA LEU A 116 -16.18 -19.29 14.59
C LEU A 116 -16.26 -18.82 13.13
N TYR A 117 -15.17 -18.27 12.60
CA TYR A 117 -15.18 -17.55 11.31
C TYR A 117 -14.18 -18.10 10.29
N GLY A 118 -13.49 -19.22 10.62
CA GLY A 118 -12.44 -19.80 9.79
C GLY A 118 -11.11 -19.04 9.88
N GLU A 119 -10.09 -19.55 9.22
CA GLU A 119 -8.71 -19.04 9.33
C GLU A 119 -8.45 -17.80 8.47
N GLY A 120 -9.19 -17.63 7.37
CA GLY A 120 -9.01 -16.54 6.42
C GLY A 120 -9.68 -15.23 6.84
N LEU A 121 -9.14 -14.12 6.36
CA LEU A 121 -9.76 -12.81 6.52
C LEU A 121 -10.87 -12.57 5.48
N SER A 122 -11.85 -11.75 5.85
CA SER A 122 -12.89 -11.31 4.92
C SER A 122 -12.31 -10.43 3.80
N ASP A 123 -12.96 -10.43 2.64
CA ASP A 123 -12.59 -9.58 1.50
C ASP A 123 -12.48 -8.09 1.90
N GLN A 124 -13.42 -7.61 2.71
CA GLN A 124 -13.43 -6.25 3.20
C GLN A 124 -12.20 -5.94 4.10
N THR A 125 -11.77 -6.89 4.92
CA THR A 125 -10.57 -6.71 5.77
C THR A 125 -9.31 -6.64 4.91
N VAL A 126 -9.17 -7.53 3.92
CA VAL A 126 -8.03 -7.52 2.99
C VAL A 126 -7.98 -6.20 2.20
N ARG A 127 -9.12 -5.72 1.72
CA ARG A 127 -9.22 -4.41 1.06
C ARG A 127 -8.82 -3.26 1.99
N GLY A 128 -9.23 -3.30 3.25
CA GLY A 128 -8.82 -2.31 4.25
C GLY A 128 -7.31 -2.32 4.53
N ILE A 129 -6.69 -3.51 4.55
CA ILE A 129 -5.22 -3.65 4.68
C ILE A 129 -4.53 -3.08 3.45
N HIS A 130 -5.03 -3.41 2.24
CA HIS A 130 -4.52 -2.83 0.99
C HIS A 130 -4.59 -1.30 0.99
N THR A 131 -5.73 -0.71 1.34
CA THR A 131 -5.89 0.77 1.38
C THR A 131 -4.87 1.42 2.32
N THR A 132 -4.59 0.79 3.46
CA THR A 132 -3.59 1.29 4.42
C THR A 132 -2.17 1.20 3.85
N LEU A 133 -1.81 0.06 3.26
CA LEU A 133 -0.50 -0.18 2.65
C LEU A 133 -0.28 0.74 1.44
N HIS A 134 -1.28 0.83 0.56
CA HIS A 134 -1.25 1.68 -0.64
C HIS A 134 -0.99 3.15 -0.27
N ALA A 135 -1.76 3.70 0.68
CA ALA A 135 -1.58 5.08 1.12
C ALA A 135 -0.19 5.36 1.73
N ALA A 136 0.39 4.39 2.44
CA ALA A 136 1.74 4.53 2.97
C ALA A 136 2.82 4.48 1.87
N LEU A 137 2.62 3.64 0.86
CA LEU A 137 3.54 3.53 -0.29
C LEU A 137 3.42 4.73 -1.23
N ASP A 138 2.21 5.30 -1.42
CA ASP A 138 2.04 6.57 -2.15
C ASP A 138 2.85 7.67 -1.49
N LYS A 139 2.80 7.75 -0.16
CA LYS A 139 3.60 8.73 0.57
C LYS A 139 5.11 8.48 0.43
N ALA A 140 5.53 7.23 0.35
CA ALA A 140 6.93 6.88 0.06
C ALA A 140 7.37 7.33 -1.35
N VAL A 141 6.47 7.29 -2.33
CA VAL A 141 6.72 7.84 -3.67
C VAL A 141 6.84 9.36 -3.63
N GLU A 142 5.93 10.05 -2.92
CA GLU A 142 6.00 11.51 -2.74
C GLU A 142 7.32 11.96 -2.10
N GLU A 143 7.83 11.19 -1.13
CA GLU A 143 9.11 11.44 -0.46
C GLU A 143 10.32 10.93 -1.24
N LYS A 144 10.10 10.42 -2.46
CA LYS A 144 11.16 9.90 -3.34
C LYS A 144 11.97 8.75 -2.73
N LEU A 145 11.37 7.97 -1.84
CA LEU A 145 11.96 6.75 -1.27
C LEU A 145 11.86 5.59 -2.25
N ILE A 146 10.80 5.56 -3.07
CA ILE A 146 10.58 4.60 -4.16
C ILE A 146 10.10 5.34 -5.41
N PHE A 147 10.35 4.76 -6.58
CA PHE A 147 9.98 5.40 -7.86
C PHE A 147 8.51 5.25 -8.22
N ARG A 148 7.87 4.17 -7.79
CA ARG A 148 6.47 3.84 -8.08
C ARG A 148 5.89 3.02 -6.93
N ASN A 149 4.57 3.10 -6.79
CA ASN A 149 3.88 2.30 -5.79
C ASN A 149 3.70 0.84 -6.31
N PRO A 150 4.31 -0.16 -5.66
CA PRO A 150 4.15 -1.56 -6.08
C PRO A 150 2.75 -2.11 -5.80
N ALA A 151 1.90 -1.42 -5.03
CA ALA A 151 0.54 -1.84 -4.73
C ALA A 151 -0.49 -1.45 -5.81
N ASP A 152 -0.16 -0.54 -6.76
CA ASP A 152 -1.09 -0.02 -7.78
C ASP A 152 -1.72 -1.12 -8.65
N ASN A 153 -0.94 -2.13 -9.02
CA ASN A 153 -1.36 -3.19 -9.92
C ASN A 153 -1.80 -4.48 -9.21
N CYS A 154 -2.06 -4.43 -7.90
CA CYS A 154 -2.50 -5.60 -7.15
C CYS A 154 -3.97 -5.92 -7.42
N LYS A 155 -4.26 -7.21 -7.64
CA LYS A 155 -5.63 -7.71 -7.76
C LYS A 155 -6.24 -7.90 -6.37
N LEU A 156 -7.33 -7.19 -6.12
CA LEU A 156 -8.07 -7.27 -4.86
C LEU A 156 -9.26 -8.23 -4.96
N PRO A 157 -9.66 -8.88 -3.85
CA PRO A 157 -10.90 -9.63 -3.82
C PRO A 157 -12.12 -8.72 -4.10
N PRO A 158 -13.20 -9.27 -4.67
CA PRO A 158 -14.38 -8.49 -5.03
C PRO A 158 -15.04 -7.82 -3.81
N ALA A 159 -15.51 -6.59 -3.98
CA ALA A 159 -16.31 -5.92 -2.97
C ALA A 159 -17.73 -6.48 -3.00
N LYS A 160 -18.01 -7.51 -2.21
CA LYS A 160 -19.39 -7.99 -2.02
C LYS A 160 -20.06 -7.13 -0.97
N SER A 161 -21.03 -6.31 -1.40
CA SER A 161 -21.98 -5.68 -0.48
C SER A 161 -22.91 -6.77 0.04
N ARG A 162 -23.06 -6.87 1.36
CA ARG A 162 -24.11 -7.67 1.95
C ARG A 162 -25.36 -6.82 1.99
N GLU A 163 -26.44 -7.32 1.43
CA GLU A 163 -27.76 -6.74 1.61
C GLU A 163 -28.09 -6.75 3.11
N MET A 164 -28.43 -5.59 3.64
CA MET A 164 -28.85 -5.50 5.05
C MET A 164 -30.24 -6.10 5.20
N LYS A 165 -30.35 -7.11 6.06
CA LYS A 165 -31.66 -7.62 6.47
C LYS A 165 -32.32 -6.57 7.36
N VAL A 166 -33.42 -6.04 6.92
CA VAL A 166 -34.28 -5.18 7.71
C VAL A 166 -35.22 -6.07 8.49
N LEU A 167 -35.33 -5.83 9.80
CA LEU A 167 -36.28 -6.57 10.65
C LEU A 167 -37.70 -6.23 10.28
N ALA A 168 -38.55 -7.23 10.24
CA ALA A 168 -39.99 -7.02 10.07
C ALA A 168 -40.59 -6.33 11.33
N PRO A 169 -41.73 -5.61 11.22
CA PRO A 169 -42.32 -4.93 12.38
C PRO A 169 -42.58 -5.84 13.59
N GLU A 170 -42.94 -7.09 13.33
CA GLU A 170 -43.18 -8.11 14.36
C GLU A 170 -41.84 -8.54 15.06
N GLU A 171 -40.77 -8.60 14.31
CA GLU A 171 -39.42 -8.91 14.84
C GLU A 171 -38.89 -7.76 15.70
N ILE A 172 -39.19 -6.50 15.31
CA ILE A 172 -38.84 -5.31 16.08
C ILE A 172 -39.59 -5.31 17.41
N GLN A 173 -40.91 -5.62 17.41
CA GLN A 173 -41.69 -5.71 18.63
C GLN A 173 -41.13 -6.78 19.59
N ARG A 174 -40.80 -7.99 19.10
CA ARG A 174 -40.20 -9.04 19.90
C ARG A 174 -38.87 -8.61 20.49
N LEU A 175 -38.03 -7.94 19.70
CA LEU A 175 -36.74 -7.41 20.16
C LEU A 175 -36.91 -6.41 21.29
N LEU A 176 -37.88 -5.48 21.16
CA LEU A 176 -38.16 -4.47 22.19
C LEU A 176 -38.72 -5.09 23.49
N ILE A 177 -39.57 -6.09 23.39
CA ILE A 177 -40.09 -6.82 24.56
C ILE A 177 -38.94 -7.50 25.29
N GLN A 178 -38.09 -8.25 24.55
CA GLN A 178 -36.97 -8.95 25.12
C GLN A 178 -35.94 -7.99 25.75
N ALA A 179 -35.61 -6.89 25.09
CA ALA A 179 -34.71 -5.88 25.61
C ALA A 179 -35.21 -5.24 26.91
N LYS A 180 -36.53 -5.11 27.07
CA LYS A 180 -37.15 -4.61 28.30
C LYS A 180 -37.10 -5.64 29.43
N GLU A 181 -37.30 -6.92 29.14
CA GLU A 181 -37.18 -8.03 30.11
C GLU A 181 -35.72 -8.17 30.57
N ASP A 182 -34.76 -8.04 29.67
CA ASP A 182 -33.33 -8.15 29.97
C ASP A 182 -32.76 -6.88 30.66
N GLY A 183 -33.55 -5.86 30.90
CA GLY A 183 -33.12 -4.61 31.57
C GLY A 183 -32.16 -3.76 30.75
N CYS A 184 -32.14 -3.95 29.42
CA CYS A 184 -31.30 -3.20 28.48
C CYS A 184 -31.94 -1.88 28.01
N TYR A 185 -33.01 -1.43 28.68
CA TYR A 185 -33.84 -0.30 28.27
C TYR A 185 -33.95 0.73 29.40
#